data_a56278ea1f4cc18bd1b8697d388f739e
#
_entry.id   a56278ea1f4cc18bd1b8697d388f739e
#
_cell.length_a   1.000
_cell.length_b   1.000
_cell.length_c   1.000
_cell.angle_alpha   90.00
_cell.angle_beta   90.00
_cell.angle_gamma   90.00
#
_symmetry.space_group_name_H-M   'P 1'
#
loop_
_entity.id
_entity.type
_entity.pdbx_description
1 polymer ?
#
loop_
_entity_poly.entity_id
_entity_poly.type
_entity_poly.pdbx_seq_one_letter_code
_entity_poly.pdbx_strand_id
1 'polypeptide(L)'
;MGRLDNRVAIVTGASKGIGRVMSLHFAREGAKVICAARSEELVNETTDLIRAAGGEAVAVVADAGTEQGAKSIIDAGLTTFGRVDTLVNNAGDGGPTKPIQDYTIEDWFYTVNSCLTSAYLCSRFVVPPMIAAGRGAIVNIASMAGRRGLMYRVGYCSAKAGQIGMTYGLALELGRHNITVNAIAPGAVAGDRIDRVIQGQADVRGIDVNRMRQSFVERAPLRRMSTAEDIASLAAFLCSEGARNISGQCIPVTAGEPAS
;
A
#
# COMPACT_ATOMS: atom_id res chain seq x y z
N MET A 1 21.88 13.56 0.40
CA MET A 1 20.53 14.12 0.25
C MET A 1 19.63 12.97 -0.16
N GLY A 2 18.59 12.68 0.63
CA GLY A 2 17.65 11.61 0.35
C GLY A 2 16.68 11.98 -0.78
N ARG A 3 16.02 10.99 -1.38
CA ARG A 3 15.05 11.22 -2.48
C ARG A 3 13.81 11.98 -2.05
N LEU A 4 13.49 11.98 -0.75
CA LEU A 4 12.28 12.55 -0.16
C LEU A 4 12.59 13.68 0.83
N ASP A 5 13.79 14.28 0.75
CA ASP A 5 14.18 15.38 1.62
C ASP A 5 13.12 16.48 1.64
N ASN A 6 12.74 16.89 2.87
CA ASN A 6 11.73 17.92 3.14
C ASN A 6 10.31 17.58 2.64
N ARG A 7 9.99 16.33 2.30
CA ARG A 7 8.64 15.91 1.96
C ARG A 7 7.90 15.40 3.20
N VAL A 8 6.61 15.65 3.25
CA VAL A 8 5.71 15.06 4.24
C VAL A 8 4.96 13.91 3.57
N ALA A 9 5.17 12.70 4.10
CA ALA A 9 4.61 11.46 3.56
C ALA A 9 3.64 10.82 4.55
N ILE A 10 2.46 10.44 4.08
CA ILE A 10 1.49 9.63 4.82
C ILE A 10 1.60 8.20 4.32
N VAL A 11 1.76 7.23 5.24
CA VAL A 11 1.73 5.80 4.96
C VAL A 11 0.60 5.16 5.76
N THR A 12 -0.42 4.66 5.06
CA THR A 12 -1.50 3.92 5.71
C THR A 12 -1.12 2.44 5.90
N GLY A 13 -1.61 1.81 6.97
CA GLY A 13 -1.22 0.43 7.31
C GLY A 13 0.24 0.32 7.75
N ALA A 14 0.78 1.34 8.42
CA ALA A 14 2.19 1.48 8.80
C ALA A 14 2.62 0.61 10.00
N SER A 15 1.73 -0.18 10.61
CA SER A 15 2.00 -0.93 11.84
C SER A 15 2.91 -2.15 11.65
N LYS A 16 2.93 -2.77 10.46
CA LYS A 16 3.72 -3.98 10.17
C LYS A 16 3.94 -4.19 8.67
N GLY A 17 4.76 -5.20 8.32
CA GLY A 17 4.98 -5.64 6.94
C GLY A 17 5.44 -4.51 6.03
N ILE A 18 4.90 -4.44 4.82
CA ILE A 18 5.30 -3.46 3.79
C ILE A 18 5.14 -2.03 4.30
N GLY A 19 4.05 -1.71 5.02
CA GLY A 19 3.81 -0.35 5.51
C GLY A 19 4.84 0.11 6.54
N ARG A 20 5.22 -0.74 7.49
CA ARG A 20 6.30 -0.43 8.46
C ARG A 20 7.63 -0.21 7.76
N VAL A 21 8.03 -1.15 6.90
CA VAL A 21 9.30 -1.06 6.15
C VAL A 21 9.32 0.20 5.27
N MET A 22 8.21 0.51 4.61
CA MET A 22 8.07 1.71 3.80
C MET A 22 8.19 2.99 4.62
N SER A 23 7.56 3.06 5.80
CA SER A 23 7.68 4.22 6.69
C SER A 23 9.12 4.45 7.15
N LEU A 24 9.82 3.39 7.54
CA LEU A 24 11.25 3.44 7.89
C LEU A 24 12.11 3.85 6.70
N HIS A 25 11.83 3.32 5.51
CA HIS A 25 12.57 3.64 4.29
C HIS A 25 12.38 5.11 3.89
N PHE A 26 11.15 5.61 3.93
CA PHE A 26 10.84 7.01 3.62
C PHE A 26 11.53 7.98 4.57
N ALA A 27 11.57 7.66 5.87
CA ALA A 27 12.29 8.46 6.85
C ALA A 27 13.81 8.48 6.57
N ARG A 28 14.42 7.34 6.17
CA ARG A 28 15.84 7.28 5.75
C ARG A 28 16.11 8.10 4.48
N GLU A 29 15.11 8.22 3.61
CA GLU A 29 15.17 9.07 2.41
C GLU A 29 14.85 10.56 2.70
N GLY A 30 14.74 10.96 3.99
CA GLY A 30 14.60 12.34 4.43
C GLY A 30 13.15 12.85 4.56
N ALA A 31 12.14 11.98 4.45
CA ALA A 31 10.75 12.37 4.65
C ALA A 31 10.38 12.50 6.13
N LYS A 32 9.48 13.44 6.44
CA LYS A 32 8.68 13.44 7.67
C LYS A 32 7.48 12.52 7.47
N VAL A 33 7.26 11.54 8.34
CA VAL A 33 6.33 10.45 8.08
C VAL A 33 5.14 10.47 9.05
N ILE A 34 3.93 10.48 8.51
CA ILE A 34 2.71 10.15 9.24
C ILE A 34 2.47 8.65 9.09
N CYS A 35 2.63 7.90 10.18
CA CYS A 35 2.38 6.47 10.25
C CYS A 35 0.96 6.23 10.73
N ALA A 36 0.06 5.74 9.87
CA ALA A 36 -1.34 5.52 10.23
C ALA A 36 -1.70 4.04 10.27
N ALA A 37 -2.32 3.58 11.35
CA ALA A 37 -2.84 2.22 11.50
C ALA A 37 -3.87 2.12 12.63
N ARG A 38 -4.59 0.98 12.70
CA ARG A 38 -5.57 0.71 13.77
C ARG A 38 -4.93 0.25 15.09
N SER A 39 -3.78 -0.43 15.02
CA SER A 39 -3.07 -0.91 16.21
C SER A 39 -2.18 0.18 16.77
N GLU A 40 -2.57 0.72 17.93
CA GLU A 40 -1.84 1.78 18.64
C GLU A 40 -0.42 1.35 18.99
N GLU A 41 -0.26 0.20 19.63
CA GLU A 41 1.04 -0.34 20.03
C GLU A 41 2.00 -0.45 18.83
N LEU A 42 1.57 -1.11 17.75
CA LEU A 42 2.43 -1.38 16.59
C LEU A 42 2.73 -0.14 15.74
N VAL A 43 1.82 0.86 15.70
CA VAL A 43 2.10 2.10 14.96
C VAL A 43 3.03 3.01 15.76
N ASN A 44 2.90 3.03 17.09
CA ASN A 44 3.84 3.72 17.98
C ASN A 44 5.23 3.10 17.88
N GLU A 45 5.36 1.78 17.95
CA GLU A 45 6.65 1.10 17.72
C GLU A 45 7.30 1.52 16.39
N THR A 46 6.53 1.62 15.31
CA THR A 46 7.05 2.07 14.01
C THR A 46 7.58 3.50 14.07
N THR A 47 6.87 4.42 14.70
CA THR A 47 7.31 5.82 14.83
C THR A 47 8.52 5.95 15.77
N ASP A 48 8.58 5.16 16.83
CA ASP A 48 9.71 5.17 17.75
C ASP A 48 10.99 4.65 17.09
N LEU A 49 10.89 3.63 16.24
CA LEU A 49 12.02 3.18 15.41
C LEU A 49 12.51 4.28 14.46
N ILE A 50 11.60 5.06 13.85
CA ILE A 50 11.98 6.19 12.99
C ILE A 50 12.69 7.27 13.80
N ARG A 51 12.13 7.65 14.94
CA ARG A 51 12.69 8.70 15.83
C ARG A 51 14.04 8.28 16.41
N ALA A 52 14.18 7.03 16.83
CA ALA A 52 15.45 6.48 17.33
C ALA A 52 16.55 6.50 16.25
N ALA A 53 16.19 6.43 14.97
CA ALA A 53 17.11 6.57 13.83
C ALA A 53 17.33 8.05 13.42
N GLY A 54 16.81 9.03 14.17
CA GLY A 54 16.98 10.46 13.90
C GLY A 54 15.98 11.06 12.91
N GLY A 55 14.95 10.30 12.48
CA GLY A 55 13.88 10.77 11.59
C GLY A 55 12.73 11.45 12.35
N GLU A 56 11.86 12.12 11.60
CA GLU A 56 10.63 12.72 12.12
C GLU A 56 9.41 11.88 11.76
N ALA A 57 8.63 11.44 12.74
CA ALA A 57 7.42 10.66 12.49
C ALA A 57 6.33 10.92 13.55
N VAL A 58 5.07 10.77 13.13
CA VAL A 58 3.88 10.87 13.99
C VAL A 58 3.02 9.64 13.79
N ALA A 59 2.58 9.02 14.89
CA ALA A 59 1.62 7.94 14.88
C ALA A 59 0.19 8.49 14.84
N VAL A 60 -0.65 7.89 14.01
CA VAL A 60 -2.10 8.16 13.96
C VAL A 60 -2.86 6.85 14.10
N VAL A 61 -3.57 6.71 15.21
CA VAL A 61 -4.43 5.53 15.46
C VAL A 61 -5.78 5.79 14.81
N ALA A 62 -5.99 5.22 13.64
CA ALA A 62 -7.22 5.42 12.87
C ALA A 62 -7.51 4.25 11.92
N ASP A 63 -8.79 4.05 11.61
CA ASP A 63 -9.23 3.17 10.53
C ASP A 63 -9.41 3.99 9.24
N ALA A 64 -8.49 3.81 8.30
CA ALA A 64 -8.54 4.45 6.98
C ALA A 64 -9.78 4.06 6.16
N GLY A 65 -10.46 2.98 6.51
CA GLY A 65 -11.71 2.54 5.87
C GLY A 65 -12.96 3.30 6.32
N THR A 66 -12.82 4.24 7.26
CA THR A 66 -13.89 5.14 7.71
C THR A 66 -13.62 6.58 7.28
N GLU A 67 -14.67 7.35 7.02
CA GLU A 67 -14.53 8.76 6.62
C GLU A 67 -13.81 9.57 7.69
N GLN A 68 -14.20 9.41 8.95
CA GLN A 68 -13.56 10.09 10.08
C GLN A 68 -12.08 9.70 10.22
N GLY A 69 -11.77 8.41 10.12
CA GLY A 69 -10.38 7.93 10.25
C GLY A 69 -9.50 8.41 9.09
N ALA A 70 -9.98 8.34 7.85
CA ALA A 70 -9.25 8.86 6.70
C ALA A 70 -8.99 10.37 6.81
N LYS A 71 -10.01 11.14 7.24
CA LYS A 71 -9.86 12.58 7.48
C LYS A 71 -8.83 12.87 8.55
N SER A 72 -8.89 12.19 9.71
CA SER A 72 -7.94 12.41 10.81
C SER A 72 -6.49 12.10 10.41
N ILE A 73 -6.27 11.11 9.53
CA ILE A 73 -4.95 10.78 8.99
C ILE A 73 -4.38 11.96 8.19
N ILE A 74 -5.19 12.57 7.32
CA ILE A 74 -4.73 13.70 6.50
C ILE A 74 -4.56 14.96 7.35
N ASP A 75 -5.50 15.24 8.24
CA ASP A 75 -5.44 16.38 9.15
C ASP A 75 -4.17 16.34 10.02
N ALA A 76 -3.73 15.16 10.46
CA ALA A 76 -2.49 15.02 11.22
C ALA A 76 -1.25 15.51 10.45
N GLY A 77 -1.17 15.23 9.14
CA GLY A 77 -0.09 15.76 8.30
C GLY A 77 -0.14 17.28 8.16
N LEU A 78 -1.35 17.81 7.94
CA LEU A 78 -1.56 19.25 7.78
C LEU A 78 -1.31 20.03 9.07
N THR A 79 -1.78 19.53 10.21
CA THR A 79 -1.61 20.21 11.52
C THR A 79 -0.20 20.13 12.06
N THR A 80 0.48 19.00 11.87
CA THR A 80 1.83 18.79 12.41
C THR A 80 2.92 19.41 11.54
N PHE A 81 2.81 19.24 10.21
CA PHE A 81 3.86 19.62 9.28
C PHE A 81 3.44 20.70 8.27
N GLY A 82 2.19 21.19 8.35
CA GLY A 82 1.67 22.26 7.49
C GLY A 82 1.34 21.82 6.05
N ARG A 83 1.61 20.57 5.68
CA ARG A 83 1.45 20.08 4.29
C ARG A 83 1.42 18.56 4.22
N VAL A 84 0.99 18.05 3.07
CA VAL A 84 1.16 16.64 2.68
C VAL A 84 1.61 16.61 1.22
N ASP A 85 2.79 16.01 0.96
CA ASP A 85 3.36 15.89 -0.38
C ASP A 85 3.13 14.51 -0.99
N THR A 86 2.98 13.50 -0.14
CA THR A 86 2.91 12.10 -0.56
C THR A 86 1.87 11.34 0.24
N LEU A 87 1.03 10.58 -0.45
CA LEU A 87 0.13 9.60 0.17
C LEU A 87 0.45 8.21 -0.38
N VAL A 88 0.73 7.27 0.53
CA VAL A 88 0.81 5.84 0.19
C VAL A 88 -0.38 5.11 0.77
N ASN A 89 -1.29 4.69 -0.10
CA ASN A 89 -2.42 3.84 0.21
C ASN A 89 -1.95 2.38 0.27
N ASN A 90 -1.43 1.99 1.44
CA ASN A 90 -0.96 0.62 1.70
C ASN A 90 -1.89 -0.16 2.63
N ALA A 91 -2.74 0.52 3.41
CA ALA A 91 -3.72 -0.16 4.25
C ALA A 91 -4.53 -1.19 3.47
N GLY A 92 -4.78 -2.32 4.09
CA GLY A 92 -5.62 -3.36 3.51
C GLY A 92 -5.40 -4.73 4.12
N ASP A 93 -6.50 -5.43 4.34
CA ASP A 93 -6.52 -6.84 4.67
C ASP A 93 -7.02 -7.65 3.48
N GLY A 94 -6.40 -8.80 3.24
CA GLY A 94 -6.74 -9.60 2.08
C GLY A 94 -8.06 -10.37 2.22
N GLY A 95 -8.69 -10.36 3.38
CA GLY A 95 -9.86 -11.19 3.66
C GLY A 95 -9.54 -12.70 3.63
N PRO A 96 -10.55 -13.55 3.67
CA PRO A 96 -10.37 -14.99 3.73
C PRO A 96 -9.95 -15.60 2.38
N THR A 97 -9.39 -16.81 2.43
CA THR A 97 -9.17 -17.67 1.28
C THR A 97 -10.24 -18.75 1.26
N LYS A 98 -11.26 -18.62 0.41
CA LYS A 98 -12.38 -19.60 0.28
C LYS A 98 -13.05 -19.50 -1.08
N PRO A 99 -13.75 -20.59 -1.50
CA PRO A 99 -14.60 -20.59 -2.70
C PRO A 99 -15.65 -19.49 -2.64
N ILE A 100 -16.11 -19.01 -3.80
CA ILE A 100 -17.06 -17.89 -3.88
C ILE A 100 -18.40 -18.19 -3.21
N GLN A 101 -18.88 -19.42 -3.28
CA GLN A 101 -20.14 -19.82 -2.63
C GLN A 101 -20.10 -19.78 -1.11
N ASP A 102 -18.89 -19.85 -0.52
CA ASP A 102 -18.65 -19.77 0.92
C ASP A 102 -18.25 -18.35 1.38
N TYR A 103 -18.15 -17.40 0.42
CA TYR A 103 -17.74 -16.03 0.69
C TYR A 103 -18.95 -15.25 1.16
N THR A 104 -18.97 -14.83 2.43
CA THR A 104 -20.11 -14.07 2.98
C THR A 104 -20.10 -12.62 2.49
N ILE A 105 -21.26 -11.95 2.62
CA ILE A 105 -21.34 -10.53 2.29
C ILE A 105 -20.46 -9.65 3.21
N GLU A 106 -20.29 -10.08 4.46
CA GLU A 106 -19.41 -9.44 5.44
C GLU A 106 -17.94 -9.58 5.04
N ASP A 107 -17.50 -10.77 4.57
CA ASP A 107 -16.16 -10.99 4.03
C ASP A 107 -15.89 -10.06 2.85
N TRP A 108 -16.90 -9.89 1.99
CA TRP A 108 -16.81 -8.99 0.85
C TRP A 108 -16.62 -7.54 1.29
N PHE A 109 -17.53 -7.02 2.11
CA PHE A 109 -17.45 -5.64 2.58
C PHE A 109 -16.20 -5.39 3.41
N TYR A 110 -15.80 -6.31 4.29
CA TYR A 110 -14.56 -6.19 5.04
C TYR A 110 -13.35 -6.03 4.12
N THR A 111 -13.24 -6.88 3.09
CA THR A 111 -12.10 -6.87 2.17
C THR A 111 -12.10 -5.62 1.29
N VAL A 112 -13.25 -5.24 0.73
CA VAL A 112 -13.39 -4.05 -0.11
C VAL A 112 -13.14 -2.78 0.71
N ASN A 113 -13.72 -2.67 1.89
CA ASN A 113 -13.56 -1.50 2.76
C ASN A 113 -12.10 -1.32 3.20
N SER A 114 -11.45 -2.41 3.63
CA SER A 114 -10.07 -2.32 4.09
C SER A 114 -9.08 -2.01 2.97
N CYS A 115 -9.32 -2.47 1.75
CA CYS A 115 -8.38 -2.31 0.63
C CYS A 115 -8.73 -1.14 -0.29
N LEU A 116 -9.97 -1.05 -0.78
CA LEU A 116 -10.37 -0.09 -1.82
C LEU A 116 -10.98 1.18 -1.23
N THR A 117 -11.98 1.04 -0.34
CA THR A 117 -12.65 2.21 0.27
C THR A 117 -11.66 3.05 1.07
N SER A 118 -10.73 2.41 1.81
CA SER A 118 -9.68 3.12 2.55
C SER A 118 -8.79 3.97 1.62
N ALA A 119 -8.38 3.41 0.49
CA ALA A 119 -7.57 4.13 -0.50
C ALA A 119 -8.35 5.29 -1.15
N TYR A 120 -9.62 5.08 -1.45
CA TYR A 120 -10.52 6.13 -1.97
C TYR A 120 -10.67 7.28 -0.96
N LEU A 121 -11.00 6.98 0.29
CA LEU A 121 -11.23 8.00 1.32
C LEU A 121 -9.96 8.83 1.60
N CYS A 122 -8.82 8.18 1.79
CA CYS A 122 -7.56 8.91 1.98
C CYS A 122 -7.21 9.77 0.77
N SER A 123 -7.41 9.26 -0.45
CA SER A 123 -7.18 10.04 -1.68
C SER A 123 -8.14 11.23 -1.79
N ARG A 124 -9.44 11.04 -1.47
CA ARG A 124 -10.44 12.11 -1.46
C ARG A 124 -10.05 13.29 -0.55
N PHE A 125 -9.54 12.97 0.65
CA PHE A 125 -9.19 14.02 1.62
C PHE A 125 -7.82 14.66 1.37
N VAL A 126 -6.86 13.95 0.76
CA VAL A 126 -5.53 14.52 0.46
C VAL A 126 -5.51 15.38 -0.81
N VAL A 127 -6.41 15.13 -1.75
CA VAL A 127 -6.42 15.83 -3.05
C VAL A 127 -6.63 17.34 -2.92
N PRO A 128 -7.59 17.86 -2.14
CA PRO A 128 -7.76 19.32 -2.03
C PRO A 128 -6.50 20.07 -1.55
N PRO A 129 -5.80 19.68 -0.47
CA PRO A 129 -4.56 20.34 -0.08
C PRO A 129 -3.42 20.17 -1.09
N MET A 130 -3.33 19.02 -1.80
CA MET A 130 -2.34 18.84 -2.87
C MET A 130 -2.62 19.75 -4.08
N ILE A 131 -3.89 19.94 -4.45
CA ILE A 131 -4.28 20.90 -5.51
C ILE A 131 -3.91 22.31 -5.10
N ALA A 132 -4.21 22.73 -3.88
CA ALA A 132 -3.84 24.05 -3.36
C ALA A 132 -2.31 24.26 -3.36
N ALA A 133 -1.53 23.21 -3.11
CA ALA A 133 -0.07 23.25 -3.16
C ALA A 133 0.52 23.17 -4.59
N GLY A 134 -0.28 22.82 -5.62
CA GLY A 134 0.15 22.64 -7.00
C GLY A 134 1.14 21.48 -7.20
N ARG A 135 1.13 20.49 -6.30
CA ARG A 135 2.00 19.31 -6.33
C ARG A 135 1.50 18.19 -5.42
N GLY A 136 1.84 16.96 -5.76
CA GLY A 136 1.56 15.79 -4.94
C GLY A 136 1.96 14.49 -5.63
N ALA A 137 2.11 13.42 -4.84
CA ALA A 137 2.29 12.08 -5.34
C ALA A 137 1.42 11.09 -4.54
N ILE A 138 0.61 10.31 -5.24
CA ILE A 138 -0.21 9.25 -4.65
C ILE A 138 0.28 7.91 -5.17
N VAL A 139 0.61 6.98 -4.26
CA VAL A 139 1.00 5.62 -4.60
C VAL A 139 0.02 4.63 -3.97
N ASN A 140 -0.65 3.86 -4.80
CA ASN A 140 -1.56 2.80 -4.37
C ASN A 140 -0.83 1.45 -4.36
N ILE A 141 -0.76 0.79 -3.20
CA ILE A 141 -0.22 -0.56 -3.11
C ILE A 141 -1.32 -1.55 -3.52
N ALA A 142 -1.38 -1.81 -4.82
CA ALA A 142 -2.28 -2.78 -5.43
C ALA A 142 -1.80 -4.23 -5.20
N SER A 143 -1.89 -5.09 -6.18
CA SER A 143 -1.38 -6.48 -6.17
C SER A 143 -1.43 -7.09 -7.57
N MET A 144 -0.58 -8.06 -7.83
CA MET A 144 -0.73 -8.95 -8.98
C MET A 144 -2.08 -9.69 -8.99
N ALA A 145 -2.66 -9.94 -7.81
CA ALA A 145 -4.02 -10.51 -7.70
C ALA A 145 -5.10 -9.61 -8.33
N GLY A 146 -4.89 -8.30 -8.41
CA GLY A 146 -5.78 -7.36 -9.11
C GLY A 146 -5.58 -7.31 -10.62
N ARG A 147 -4.47 -7.84 -11.13
CA ARG A 147 -4.16 -7.88 -12.57
C ARG A 147 -4.58 -9.19 -13.23
N ARG A 148 -4.29 -10.31 -12.61
CA ARG A 148 -4.50 -11.66 -13.20
C ARG A 148 -5.39 -12.57 -12.37
N GLY A 149 -5.86 -12.11 -11.21
CA GLY A 149 -6.61 -12.92 -10.27
C GLY A 149 -5.74 -13.80 -9.37
N LEU A 150 -6.36 -14.34 -8.35
CA LEU A 150 -5.81 -15.36 -7.46
C LEU A 150 -6.99 -16.23 -7.00
N MET A 151 -6.89 -17.53 -7.20
CA MET A 151 -7.94 -18.48 -6.86
C MET A 151 -8.35 -18.34 -5.39
N TYR A 152 -9.64 -18.44 -5.11
CA TYR A 152 -10.23 -18.35 -3.77
C TYR A 152 -10.04 -17.00 -3.04
N ARG A 153 -9.78 -15.92 -3.79
CA ARG A 153 -9.51 -14.57 -3.27
C ARG A 153 -10.34 -13.49 -3.97
N VAL A 154 -11.59 -13.81 -4.33
CA VAL A 154 -12.42 -12.94 -5.19
C VAL A 154 -12.54 -11.50 -4.65
N GLY A 155 -12.85 -11.31 -3.36
CA GLY A 155 -12.96 -9.95 -2.77
C GLY A 155 -11.66 -9.17 -2.84
N TYR A 156 -10.53 -9.84 -2.55
CA TYR A 156 -9.21 -9.23 -2.65
C TYR A 156 -8.83 -8.86 -4.09
N CYS A 157 -9.06 -9.77 -5.04
CA CYS A 157 -8.80 -9.52 -6.46
C CYS A 157 -9.60 -8.32 -6.95
N SER A 158 -10.90 -8.27 -6.63
CA SER A 158 -11.80 -7.18 -6.99
C SER A 158 -11.36 -5.84 -6.41
N ALA A 159 -11.03 -5.81 -5.10
CA ALA A 159 -10.57 -4.60 -4.44
C ALA A 159 -9.24 -4.07 -5.03
N LYS A 160 -8.29 -4.97 -5.33
CA LYS A 160 -6.99 -4.59 -5.90
C LYS A 160 -7.09 -4.21 -7.38
N ALA A 161 -8.00 -4.81 -8.15
CA ALA A 161 -8.35 -4.35 -9.50
C ALA A 161 -9.00 -2.96 -9.46
N GLY A 162 -9.90 -2.72 -8.50
CA GLY A 162 -10.49 -1.41 -8.25
C GLY A 162 -9.45 -0.33 -7.93
N GLN A 163 -8.42 -0.64 -7.13
CA GLN A 163 -7.31 0.29 -6.87
C GLN A 163 -6.52 0.64 -8.14
N ILE A 164 -6.34 -0.32 -9.06
CA ILE A 164 -5.67 -0.07 -10.34
C ILE A 164 -6.54 0.86 -11.21
N GLY A 165 -7.85 0.58 -11.31
CA GLY A 165 -8.78 1.45 -12.04
C GLY A 165 -8.84 2.86 -11.44
N MET A 166 -8.90 2.98 -10.11
CA MET A 166 -8.84 4.26 -9.41
C MET A 166 -7.54 5.02 -9.71
N THR A 167 -6.41 4.33 -9.81
CA THR A 167 -5.12 4.94 -10.19
C THR A 167 -5.20 5.61 -11.56
N TYR A 168 -5.75 4.94 -12.56
CA TYR A 168 -5.89 5.49 -13.91
C TYR A 168 -6.81 6.71 -13.94
N GLY A 169 -7.97 6.62 -13.29
CA GLY A 169 -8.92 7.73 -13.21
C GLY A 169 -8.33 8.97 -12.55
N LEU A 170 -7.74 8.79 -11.35
CA LEU A 170 -7.11 9.89 -10.62
C LEU A 170 -5.90 10.49 -11.35
N ALA A 171 -5.11 9.70 -12.05
CA ALA A 171 -3.98 10.21 -12.83
C ALA A 171 -4.43 11.18 -13.95
N LEU A 172 -5.52 10.84 -14.65
CA LEU A 172 -6.10 11.71 -15.68
C LEU A 172 -6.69 12.99 -15.08
N GLU A 173 -7.40 12.88 -13.95
CA GLU A 173 -8.06 14.01 -13.31
C GLU A 173 -7.05 14.99 -12.69
N LEU A 174 -6.01 14.46 -12.02
CA LEU A 174 -5.12 15.26 -11.19
C LEU A 174 -3.85 15.74 -11.90
N GLY A 175 -3.55 15.22 -13.08
CA GLY A 175 -2.34 15.59 -13.84
C GLY A 175 -2.23 17.10 -14.11
N ARG A 176 -3.33 17.78 -14.42
CA ARG A 176 -3.37 19.24 -14.60
C ARG A 176 -2.98 20.04 -13.34
N HIS A 177 -2.99 19.42 -12.18
CA HIS A 177 -2.59 20.00 -10.90
C HIS A 177 -1.17 19.61 -10.48
N ASN A 178 -0.39 19.00 -11.39
CA ASN A 178 0.97 18.51 -11.10
C ASN A 178 1.00 17.47 -9.97
N ILE A 179 -0.04 16.61 -9.92
CA ILE A 179 -0.14 15.50 -8.97
C ILE A 179 -0.02 14.19 -9.75
N THR A 180 0.96 13.36 -9.39
CA THR A 180 1.14 12.04 -9.97
C THR A 180 0.38 10.98 -9.18
N VAL A 181 -0.21 10.01 -9.86
CA VAL A 181 -0.90 8.88 -9.23
C VAL A 181 -0.45 7.59 -9.89
N ASN A 182 0.18 6.70 -9.11
CA ASN A 182 0.66 5.41 -9.61
C ASN A 182 0.24 4.27 -8.69
N ALA A 183 0.24 3.06 -9.23
CA ALA A 183 0.08 1.83 -8.46
C ALA A 183 1.35 0.99 -8.52
N ILE A 184 1.67 0.33 -7.42
CA ILE A 184 2.62 -0.78 -7.38
C ILE A 184 1.81 -2.05 -7.25
N ALA A 185 2.11 -3.07 -8.05
CA ALA A 185 1.46 -4.38 -8.00
C ALA A 185 2.46 -5.45 -7.52
N PRO A 186 2.61 -5.65 -6.19
CA PRO A 186 3.48 -6.70 -5.68
C PRO A 186 2.99 -8.09 -6.09
N GLY A 187 3.95 -8.99 -6.35
CA GLY A 187 3.74 -10.43 -6.40
C GLY A 187 3.73 -11.04 -5.00
N ALA A 188 4.37 -12.20 -4.83
CA ALA A 188 4.64 -12.75 -3.51
C ALA A 188 5.73 -11.93 -2.81
N VAL A 189 5.38 -11.31 -1.67
CA VAL A 189 6.32 -10.57 -0.82
C VAL A 189 6.55 -11.35 0.47
N ALA A 190 7.80 -11.69 0.76
CA ALA A 190 8.18 -12.48 1.94
C ALA A 190 7.68 -11.83 3.24
N GLY A 191 7.21 -12.65 4.19
CA GLY A 191 6.71 -12.25 5.50
C GLY A 191 5.36 -12.86 5.84
N ASP A 192 4.86 -12.60 7.05
CA ASP A 192 3.69 -13.25 7.66
C ASP A 192 2.43 -13.23 6.80
N ARG A 193 2.25 -12.19 5.97
CA ARG A 193 1.07 -12.06 5.13
C ARG A 193 1.03 -13.13 4.04
N ILE A 194 2.14 -13.34 3.33
CA ILE A 194 2.20 -14.37 2.29
C ILE A 194 2.12 -15.77 2.91
N ASP A 195 2.69 -15.97 4.10
CA ASP A 195 2.63 -17.25 4.79
C ASP A 195 1.19 -17.66 5.11
N ARG A 196 0.36 -16.71 5.59
CA ARG A 196 -1.09 -16.94 5.78
C ARG A 196 -1.81 -17.23 4.46
N VAL A 197 -1.44 -16.56 3.36
CA VAL A 197 -2.04 -16.80 2.04
C VAL A 197 -1.66 -18.20 1.55
N ILE A 198 -0.40 -18.60 1.69
CA ILE A 198 0.09 -19.92 1.30
C ILE A 198 -0.61 -21.01 2.12
N GLN A 199 -0.72 -20.83 3.44
CA GLN A 199 -1.45 -21.76 4.29
C GLN A 199 -2.92 -21.89 3.85
N GLY A 200 -3.64 -20.78 3.70
CA GLY A 200 -5.05 -20.84 3.27
C GLY A 200 -5.23 -21.45 1.88
N GLN A 201 -4.30 -21.24 0.94
CA GLN A 201 -4.32 -21.90 -0.37
C GLN A 201 -4.05 -23.41 -0.26
N ALA A 202 -3.13 -23.81 0.62
CA ALA A 202 -2.81 -25.20 0.89
C ALA A 202 -4.02 -25.93 1.48
N ASP A 203 -4.66 -25.33 2.50
CA ASP A 203 -5.82 -25.88 3.19
C ASP A 203 -7.01 -26.11 2.24
N VAL A 204 -7.42 -25.08 1.48
CA VAL A 204 -8.58 -25.18 0.55
C VAL A 204 -8.32 -26.14 -0.59
N ARG A 205 -7.08 -26.34 -1.01
CA ARG A 205 -6.71 -27.19 -2.15
C ARG A 205 -6.25 -28.59 -1.73
N GLY A 206 -6.12 -28.86 -0.42
CA GLY A 206 -5.60 -30.15 0.07
C GLY A 206 -4.15 -30.43 -0.38
N ILE A 207 -3.31 -29.41 -0.45
CA ILE A 207 -1.92 -29.49 -0.91
C ILE A 207 -0.98 -29.23 0.28
N ASP A 208 0.14 -29.96 0.36
CA ASP A 208 1.18 -29.69 1.36
C ASP A 208 1.65 -28.22 1.30
N VAL A 209 1.81 -27.59 2.47
CA VAL A 209 2.13 -26.16 2.59
C VAL A 209 3.51 -25.81 2.01
N ASN A 210 4.50 -26.71 2.11
CA ASN A 210 5.83 -26.48 1.54
C ASN A 210 5.78 -26.55 0.01
N ARG A 211 5.01 -27.51 -0.53
CA ARG A 211 4.76 -27.59 -1.97
C ARG A 211 4.01 -26.37 -2.49
N MET A 212 3.04 -25.87 -1.72
CA MET A 212 2.35 -24.62 -2.05
C MET A 212 3.33 -23.44 -2.04
N ARG A 213 4.17 -23.30 -1.00
CA ARG A 213 5.22 -22.27 -0.92
C ARG A 213 6.17 -22.33 -2.11
N GLN A 214 6.64 -23.52 -2.43
CA GLN A 214 7.53 -23.72 -3.57
C GLN A 214 6.88 -23.26 -4.88
N SER A 215 5.58 -23.52 -5.08
CA SER A 215 4.85 -23.07 -6.27
C SER A 215 4.82 -21.54 -6.43
N PHE A 216 4.82 -20.77 -5.31
CA PHE A 216 4.92 -19.31 -5.36
C PHE A 216 6.31 -18.84 -5.77
N VAL A 217 7.37 -19.53 -5.31
CA VAL A 217 8.75 -19.21 -5.69
C VAL A 217 9.03 -19.59 -7.15
N GLU A 218 8.53 -20.72 -7.60
CA GLU A 218 8.78 -21.23 -8.96
C GLU A 218 8.14 -20.40 -10.06
N ARG A 219 7.04 -19.70 -9.77
CA ARG A 219 6.42 -18.77 -10.72
C ARG A 219 7.31 -17.57 -11.05
N ALA A 220 8.19 -17.19 -10.12
CA ALA A 220 9.11 -16.08 -10.32
C ALA A 220 10.39 -16.55 -11.01
N PRO A 221 10.73 -16.05 -12.20
CA PRO A 221 11.99 -16.39 -12.90
C PRO A 221 13.24 -16.22 -12.06
N LEU A 222 13.27 -15.22 -11.16
CA LEU A 222 14.39 -15.01 -10.23
C LEU A 222 14.42 -16.01 -9.05
N ARG A 223 13.48 -16.97 -9.01
CA ARG A 223 13.39 -18.04 -8.00
C ARG A 223 13.40 -17.55 -6.55
N ARG A 224 12.77 -16.41 -6.31
CA ARG A 224 12.62 -15.81 -4.98
C ARG A 224 11.33 -15.00 -4.88
N MET A 225 10.89 -14.75 -3.69
CA MET A 225 9.86 -13.75 -3.40
C MET A 225 10.49 -12.35 -3.37
N SER A 226 9.73 -11.33 -3.69
CA SER A 226 10.13 -9.94 -3.44
C SER A 226 10.17 -9.67 -1.94
N THR A 227 10.88 -8.61 -1.54
CA THR A 227 10.93 -8.13 -0.16
C THR A 227 10.07 -6.87 0.01
N ALA A 228 9.79 -6.50 1.26
CA ALA A 228 9.12 -5.24 1.56
C ALA A 228 9.98 -4.02 1.16
N GLU A 229 11.29 -4.16 1.22
CA GLU A 229 12.28 -3.15 0.80
C GLU A 229 12.22 -2.89 -0.71
N ASP A 230 12.01 -3.92 -1.54
CA ASP A 230 11.84 -3.75 -3.00
C ASP A 230 10.63 -2.85 -3.30
N ILE A 231 9.53 -3.06 -2.56
CA ILE A 231 8.32 -2.25 -2.70
C ILE A 231 8.56 -0.82 -2.20
N ALA A 232 9.19 -0.68 -1.03
CA ALA A 232 9.47 0.62 -0.41
C ALA A 232 10.40 1.48 -1.29
N SER A 233 11.43 0.88 -1.88
CA SER A 233 12.38 1.57 -2.78
C SER A 233 11.69 2.11 -4.04
N LEU A 234 10.81 1.32 -4.66
CA LEU A 234 10.03 1.78 -5.81
C LEU A 234 9.04 2.86 -5.40
N ALA A 235 8.36 2.72 -4.26
CA ALA A 235 7.44 3.74 -3.75
C ALA A 235 8.15 5.07 -3.49
N ALA A 236 9.34 5.05 -2.86
CA ALA A 236 10.14 6.24 -2.63
C ALA A 236 10.56 6.91 -3.96
N PHE A 237 10.95 6.13 -4.97
CA PHE A 237 11.23 6.66 -6.30
C PHE A 237 10.00 7.32 -6.93
N LEU A 238 8.84 6.64 -6.92
CA LEU A 238 7.60 7.19 -7.49
C LEU A 238 7.11 8.45 -6.78
N CYS A 239 7.48 8.64 -5.52
CA CYS A 239 7.17 9.83 -4.73
C CYS A 239 8.24 10.93 -4.86
N SER A 240 9.33 10.70 -5.58
CA SER A 240 10.45 11.65 -5.74
C SER A 240 10.29 12.53 -6.98
N GLU A 241 11.14 13.56 -7.07
CA GLU A 241 11.21 14.42 -8.25
C GLU A 241 11.65 13.66 -9.52
N GLY A 242 12.43 12.56 -9.35
CA GLY A 242 12.87 11.71 -10.47
C GLY A 242 11.72 11.03 -11.21
N ALA A 243 10.55 10.91 -10.58
CA ALA A 243 9.36 10.28 -11.16
C ALA A 243 8.27 11.28 -11.60
N ARG A 244 8.55 12.60 -11.64
CA ARG A 244 7.55 13.64 -11.92
C ARG A 244 6.77 13.46 -13.24
N ASN A 245 7.31 12.71 -14.19
CA ASN A 245 6.66 12.41 -15.46
C ASN A 245 6.11 10.97 -15.54
N ILE A 246 6.05 10.25 -14.39
CA ILE A 246 5.46 8.92 -14.30
C ILE A 246 4.12 9.06 -13.57
N SER A 247 3.02 8.90 -14.29
CA SER A 247 1.66 8.94 -13.73
C SER A 247 0.75 7.99 -14.49
N GLY A 248 -0.25 7.43 -13.83
CA GLY A 248 -1.18 6.47 -14.41
C GLY A 248 -0.56 5.11 -14.69
N GLN A 249 0.50 4.73 -13.98
CA GLN A 249 1.15 3.42 -14.18
C GLN A 249 0.78 2.43 -13.08
N CYS A 250 0.71 1.15 -13.46
CA CYS A 250 0.64 0.04 -12.52
C CYS A 250 1.89 -0.83 -12.69
N ILE A 251 2.87 -0.64 -11.82
CA ILE A 251 4.21 -1.23 -11.95
C ILE A 251 4.30 -2.52 -11.12
N PRO A 252 4.56 -3.68 -11.74
CA PRO A 252 4.72 -4.94 -11.03
C PRO A 252 6.09 -5.01 -10.33
N VAL A 253 6.11 -5.58 -9.11
CA VAL A 253 7.33 -5.97 -8.38
C VAL A 253 7.17 -7.44 -7.99
N THR A 254 7.71 -8.34 -8.79
CA THR A 254 7.29 -9.74 -8.85
C THR A 254 8.43 -10.76 -8.91
N ALA A 255 9.69 -10.29 -8.81
CA ALA A 255 10.86 -11.10 -9.10
C ALA A 255 10.81 -11.77 -10.50
N GLY A 256 10.20 -11.07 -11.47
CA GLY A 256 10.09 -11.48 -12.87
C GLY A 256 8.83 -12.30 -13.20
N GLU A 257 7.93 -12.59 -12.24
CA GLU A 257 6.66 -13.28 -12.54
C GLU A 257 5.85 -12.46 -13.56
N PRO A 258 5.39 -13.05 -14.68
CA PRO A 258 4.68 -12.32 -15.72
C PRO A 258 3.44 -11.59 -15.22
N ALA A 259 3.18 -10.42 -15.80
CA ALA A 259 2.09 -9.55 -15.38
C ALA A 259 0.76 -9.85 -16.11
N SER A 260 0.80 -10.72 -17.09
CA SER A 260 -0.34 -11.18 -17.91
C SER A 260 -0.39 -12.69 -17.94
#